data_52fea8641502119f39b8d38f0748160a
#
_entry.id   52fea8641502119f39b8d38f0748160a
#
_cell.length_a   1.000
_cell.length_b   1.000
_cell.length_c   1.000
_cell.angle_alpha   90.00
_cell.angle_beta   90.00
_cell.angle_gamma   90.00
#
_symmetry.space_group_name_H-M   'P 1'
#
loop_
_entity.id
_entity.type
_entity.pdbx_description
1 polymer ?
#
loop_
_entity_poly.entity_id
_entity_poly.type
_entity_poly.pdbx_seq_one_letter_code
_entity_poly.pdbx_strand_id
1 'polypeptide(L)'
;MAASASDAHGSTPTFFLPDFCASRAVLAVVLIVELVAIIFAIARQALHSNFWIDLATCSLFLLWLGLACAAVLCRARPWLQRQPAARAAQLAIAMLVATVGVVSELVFQVGRLWGDGMTEPDGLFPRDHAGFLLRNLAVGFIVSALALRYFYVSAEWKRSIEMEALARIRALQARIRPHFLFNSMNTIAALTRSSPERAEQAVEDLADLFRASLNDANVRISLEAEFDIARTHQRIEQLRLGERLKVQWDIDELPQDAQVPSLIVQPLLENAVHHGIEMLAQGGTVSIVGRRAGNTLQIEVRNPIPAQAGYSEREGNRMALENIRQRLELAWPGRARIETEQTNGEFCTRLIFPAEEAARG
;
A
#
# COMPACT_ATOMS: atom_id res chain seq x y z
N MET A 1 13.20 -32.24 -17.02
CA MET A 1 14.28 -31.47 -16.37
C MET A 1 13.66 -30.22 -15.81
N ALA A 2 13.64 -30.17 -14.51
CA ALA A 2 13.03 -29.12 -13.70
C ALA A 2 13.90 -27.86 -13.71
N ALA A 3 13.28 -26.68 -13.86
CA ALA A 3 13.88 -25.42 -13.48
C ALA A 3 12.88 -24.71 -12.57
N SER A 4 13.19 -24.73 -11.31
CA SER A 4 12.55 -24.01 -10.23
C SER A 4 12.73 -22.50 -10.42
N ALA A 5 11.65 -21.78 -10.51
CA ALA A 5 11.68 -20.33 -10.32
C ALA A 5 11.02 -20.02 -8.97
N SER A 6 11.82 -20.00 -7.93
CA SER A 6 11.45 -19.43 -6.64
C SER A 6 12.30 -18.18 -6.43
N ASP A 7 11.82 -17.05 -6.87
CA ASP A 7 12.28 -15.74 -6.38
C ASP A 7 11.08 -15.02 -5.72
N ALA A 8 10.67 -15.59 -4.58
CA ALA A 8 9.96 -14.82 -3.59
C ALA A 8 10.97 -13.84 -2.97
N HIS A 9 11.04 -12.61 -3.47
CA HIS A 9 11.66 -11.51 -2.76
C HIS A 9 10.85 -11.25 -1.50
N GLY A 10 11.08 -12.10 -0.48
CA GLY A 10 10.73 -11.82 0.89
C GLY A 10 11.57 -10.63 1.33
N SER A 11 10.98 -9.44 1.31
CA SER A 11 11.54 -8.28 1.99
C SER A 11 11.76 -8.67 3.45
N THR A 12 13.04 -8.91 3.82
CA THR A 12 13.42 -9.08 5.21
C THR A 12 12.87 -7.88 5.97
N PRO A 13 12.10 -8.09 7.06
CA PRO A 13 11.50 -7.00 7.80
C PRO A 13 12.61 -6.03 8.21
N THR A 14 12.55 -4.81 7.70
CA THR A 14 13.53 -3.77 7.99
C THR A 14 13.57 -3.57 9.50
N PHE A 15 14.71 -3.87 10.10
CA PHE A 15 14.91 -3.74 11.53
C PHE A 15 14.74 -2.27 11.93
N PHE A 16 14.06 -2.01 13.04
CA PHE A 16 13.70 -0.64 13.43
C PHE A 16 14.91 0.25 13.80
N LEU A 17 16.05 -0.35 14.20
CA LEU A 17 17.27 0.39 14.48
C LEU A 17 18.04 0.70 13.18
N PRO A 18 18.49 1.96 12.98
CA PRO A 18 19.35 2.32 11.88
C PRO A 18 20.68 1.57 11.94
N ASP A 19 21.40 1.61 10.83
CA ASP A 19 22.74 1.04 10.76
C ASP A 19 23.77 2.01 11.32
N PHE A 20 24.07 1.86 12.61
CA PHE A 20 25.10 2.67 13.27
C PHE A 20 26.53 2.34 12.83
N CYS A 21 26.75 1.28 12.01
CA CYS A 21 28.04 1.04 11.37
C CYS A 21 28.23 1.91 10.11
N ALA A 22 27.16 2.44 9.53
CA ALA A 22 27.24 3.26 8.35
C ALA A 22 27.82 4.66 8.67
N SER A 23 28.73 5.15 7.84
CA SER A 23 29.37 6.45 8.00
C SER A 23 28.40 7.62 8.16
N ARG A 24 27.25 7.56 7.46
CA ARG A 24 26.19 8.57 7.57
C ARG A 24 25.54 8.61 8.95
N ALA A 25 25.35 7.44 9.58
CA ALA A 25 24.79 7.37 10.93
C ALA A 25 25.80 7.87 11.97
N VAL A 26 27.08 7.51 11.83
CA VAL A 26 28.16 8.02 12.69
C VAL A 26 28.26 9.54 12.58
N LEU A 27 28.26 10.09 11.36
CA LEU A 27 28.25 11.53 11.14
C LEU A 27 27.06 12.22 11.81
N ALA A 28 25.86 11.64 11.68
CA ALA A 28 24.67 12.18 12.34
C ALA A 28 24.82 12.18 13.87
N VAL A 29 25.36 11.10 14.47
CA VAL A 29 25.64 11.04 15.91
C VAL A 29 26.59 12.13 16.30
N VAL A 30 27.71 12.32 15.59
CA VAL A 30 28.70 13.38 15.87
C VAL A 30 28.03 14.75 15.82
N LEU A 31 27.30 15.07 14.77
CA LEU A 31 26.64 16.39 14.61
C LEU A 31 25.60 16.66 15.72
N ILE A 32 24.79 15.65 16.07
CA ILE A 32 23.81 15.80 17.15
C ILE A 32 24.49 16.02 18.49
N VAL A 33 25.52 15.27 18.78
CA VAL A 33 26.27 15.34 20.04
C VAL A 33 26.96 16.69 20.18
N GLU A 34 27.60 17.21 19.12
CA GLU A 34 28.22 18.54 19.14
C GLU A 34 27.16 19.64 19.31
N LEU A 35 26.00 19.53 18.64
CA LEU A 35 24.92 20.49 18.85
C LEU A 35 24.46 20.51 20.32
N VAL A 36 24.33 19.34 20.94
CA VAL A 36 23.97 19.22 22.35
C VAL A 36 25.08 19.84 23.24
N ALA A 37 26.34 19.58 22.93
CA ALA A 37 27.48 20.18 23.67
C ALA A 37 27.46 21.72 23.63
N ILE A 38 27.21 22.31 22.47
CA ILE A 38 27.07 23.75 22.28
C ILE A 38 25.90 24.29 23.13
N ILE A 39 24.75 23.65 23.10
CA ILE A 39 23.57 24.05 23.90
C ILE A 39 23.92 24.04 25.39
N PHE A 40 24.61 22.99 25.87
CA PHE A 40 25.03 22.91 27.27
C PHE A 40 26.03 23.98 27.64
N ALA A 41 27.02 24.25 26.78
CA ALA A 41 28.01 25.29 27.01
C ALA A 41 27.35 26.69 27.11
N ILE A 42 26.40 26.98 26.22
CA ILE A 42 25.66 28.27 26.27
C ILE A 42 24.82 28.35 27.56
N ALA A 43 24.14 27.27 27.95
CA ALA A 43 23.33 27.25 29.15
C ALA A 43 24.16 27.48 30.44
N ARG A 44 25.37 26.92 30.48
CA ARG A 44 26.31 27.11 31.62
C ARG A 44 26.96 28.48 31.67
N GLN A 45 27.15 29.15 30.54
CA GLN A 45 27.73 30.50 30.49
C GLN A 45 26.94 31.50 31.35
N ALA A 46 25.62 31.32 31.51
CA ALA A 46 24.78 32.12 32.38
C ALA A 46 25.16 32.00 33.89
N LEU A 47 25.98 31.02 34.27
CA LEU A 47 26.42 30.71 35.64
C LEU A 47 27.89 31.10 35.94
N HIS A 48 28.47 32.00 35.15
CA HIS A 48 29.86 32.51 35.33
C HIS A 48 30.97 31.50 34.99
N SER A 49 30.71 30.51 34.13
CA SER A 49 31.74 29.57 33.64
C SER A 49 32.43 30.06 32.34
N ASN A 50 33.60 29.53 32.06
CA ASN A 50 34.34 29.86 30.83
C ASN A 50 33.78 29.03 29.67
N PHE A 51 33.08 29.67 28.73
CA PHE A 51 32.41 29.03 27.59
C PHE A 51 33.28 28.03 26.84
N TRP A 52 34.54 28.40 26.54
CA TRP A 52 35.44 27.55 25.76
C TRP A 52 35.85 26.27 26.49
N ILE A 53 36.04 26.36 27.82
CA ILE A 53 36.37 25.21 28.65
C ILE A 53 35.17 24.30 28.79
N ASP A 54 33.99 24.85 29.05
CA ASP A 54 32.75 24.09 29.13
C ASP A 54 32.42 23.40 27.81
N LEU A 55 32.57 24.11 26.68
CA LEU A 55 32.40 23.54 25.38
C LEU A 55 33.33 22.35 25.12
N ALA A 56 34.64 22.55 25.34
CA ALA A 56 35.66 21.53 25.11
C ALA A 56 35.40 20.26 25.96
N THR A 57 35.08 20.45 27.25
CA THR A 57 34.83 19.32 28.17
C THR A 57 33.55 18.60 27.87
N CYS A 58 32.45 19.33 27.56
CA CYS A 58 31.19 18.74 27.15
C CYS A 58 31.31 18.02 25.81
N SER A 59 31.93 18.62 24.80
CA SER A 59 32.17 17.99 23.49
C SER A 59 32.95 16.70 23.64
N LEU A 60 34.07 16.74 24.36
CA LEU A 60 34.91 15.57 24.55
C LEU A 60 34.14 14.42 25.22
N PHE A 61 33.44 14.71 26.33
CA PHE A 61 32.66 13.72 27.06
C PHE A 61 31.51 13.14 26.21
N LEU A 62 30.73 14.00 25.59
CA LEU A 62 29.56 13.59 24.81
C LEU A 62 29.94 12.88 23.51
N LEU A 63 31.05 13.28 22.83
CA LEU A 63 31.59 12.56 21.67
C LEU A 63 32.01 11.13 22.03
N TRP A 64 32.78 10.98 23.11
CA TRP A 64 33.17 9.66 23.59
C TRP A 64 31.96 8.79 23.90
N LEU A 65 31.01 9.35 24.61
CA LEU A 65 29.79 8.65 24.98
C LEU A 65 28.95 8.28 23.74
N GLY A 66 28.74 9.23 22.83
CA GLY A 66 27.96 9.01 21.61
C GLY A 66 28.57 7.96 20.68
N LEU A 67 29.89 8.03 20.47
CA LEU A 67 30.60 7.06 19.65
C LEU A 67 30.68 5.68 20.30
N ALA A 68 30.84 5.59 21.61
CA ALA A 68 30.78 4.31 22.34
C ALA A 68 29.39 3.68 22.22
N CYS A 69 28.34 4.44 22.41
CA CYS A 69 26.96 3.97 22.23
C CYS A 69 26.70 3.50 20.78
N ALA A 70 27.15 4.26 19.77
CA ALA A 70 27.04 3.88 18.37
C ALA A 70 27.81 2.59 18.07
N ALA A 71 29.03 2.44 18.59
CA ALA A 71 29.84 1.24 18.40
C ALA A 71 29.20 0.00 19.04
N VAL A 72 28.63 0.13 20.25
CA VAL A 72 27.92 -0.96 20.93
C VAL A 72 26.70 -1.39 20.13
N LEU A 73 25.86 -0.46 19.67
CA LEU A 73 24.70 -0.78 18.85
C LEU A 73 25.08 -1.36 17.49
N CYS A 74 26.14 -0.83 16.86
CA CYS A 74 26.70 -1.37 15.62
C CYS A 74 27.10 -2.84 15.80
N ARG A 75 27.86 -3.15 16.85
CA ARG A 75 28.36 -4.51 17.13
C ARG A 75 27.26 -5.47 17.57
N ALA A 76 26.26 -4.98 18.31
CA ALA A 76 25.13 -5.77 18.80
C ALA A 76 24.03 -5.99 17.75
N ARG A 77 23.98 -5.19 16.68
CA ARG A 77 22.93 -5.20 15.67
C ARG A 77 22.60 -6.59 15.12
N PRO A 78 23.56 -7.43 14.69
CA PRO A 78 23.26 -8.76 14.13
C PRO A 78 22.56 -9.68 15.13
N TRP A 79 22.87 -9.52 16.42
CA TRP A 79 22.23 -10.28 17.48
C TRP A 79 20.85 -9.73 17.85
N LEU A 80 20.70 -8.40 17.93
CA LEU A 80 19.42 -7.73 18.20
C LEU A 80 18.37 -8.00 17.10
N GLN A 81 18.78 -8.10 15.85
CA GLN A 81 17.88 -8.44 14.73
C GLN A 81 17.20 -9.80 14.85
N ARG A 82 17.79 -10.72 15.61
CA ARG A 82 17.23 -12.06 15.85
C ARG A 82 16.20 -12.09 16.98
N GLN A 83 16.05 -10.98 17.71
CA GLN A 83 15.13 -10.88 18.83
C GLN A 83 13.79 -10.26 18.40
N PRO A 84 12.68 -10.60 19.09
CA PRO A 84 11.42 -9.85 18.93
C PRO A 84 11.61 -8.36 19.20
N ALA A 85 10.93 -7.50 18.46
CA ALA A 85 11.14 -6.04 18.50
C ALA A 85 11.10 -5.44 19.92
N ALA A 86 10.17 -5.88 20.77
CA ALA A 86 10.07 -5.41 22.15
C ALA A 86 11.30 -5.80 23.00
N ARG A 87 11.79 -7.05 22.88
CA ARG A 87 12.99 -7.52 23.56
C ARG A 87 14.24 -6.82 23.03
N ALA A 88 14.34 -6.64 21.70
CA ALA A 88 15.44 -5.92 21.09
C ALA A 88 15.54 -4.48 21.60
N ALA A 89 14.41 -3.79 21.77
CA ALA A 89 14.36 -2.44 22.33
C ALA A 89 14.82 -2.42 23.80
N GLN A 90 14.32 -3.33 24.63
CA GLN A 90 14.72 -3.43 26.05
C GLN A 90 16.23 -3.71 26.19
N LEU A 91 16.76 -4.65 25.41
CA LEU A 91 18.18 -4.99 25.40
C LEU A 91 19.04 -3.84 24.90
N ALA A 92 18.60 -3.13 23.87
CA ALA A 92 19.29 -1.93 23.39
C ALA A 92 19.35 -0.83 24.44
N ILE A 93 18.23 -0.57 25.17
CA ILE A 93 18.23 0.39 26.30
C ILE A 93 19.22 -0.05 27.37
N ALA A 94 19.18 -1.32 27.79
CA ALA A 94 20.06 -1.84 28.81
C ALA A 94 21.54 -1.71 28.42
N MET A 95 21.88 -2.02 27.15
CA MET A 95 23.25 -1.87 26.63
C MET A 95 23.69 -0.39 26.61
N LEU A 96 22.82 0.51 26.18
CA LEU A 96 23.12 1.94 26.13
C LEU A 96 23.33 2.51 27.54
N VAL A 97 22.43 2.19 28.48
CA VAL A 97 22.56 2.65 29.87
C VAL A 97 23.80 2.07 30.54
N ALA A 98 24.12 0.79 30.28
CA ALA A 98 25.37 0.19 30.76
C ALA A 98 26.61 0.92 30.18
N THR A 99 26.58 1.25 28.88
CA THR A 99 27.67 2.02 28.24
C THR A 99 27.83 3.41 28.87
N VAL A 100 26.71 4.11 29.13
CA VAL A 100 26.70 5.39 29.83
C VAL A 100 27.34 5.24 31.22
N GLY A 101 26.97 4.19 31.96
CA GLY A 101 27.53 3.91 33.27
C GLY A 101 29.05 3.67 33.22
N VAL A 102 29.50 2.80 32.32
CA VAL A 102 30.94 2.50 32.16
C VAL A 102 31.76 3.75 31.77
N VAL A 103 31.29 4.51 30.78
CA VAL A 103 32.00 5.73 30.35
C VAL A 103 32.02 6.79 31.47
N SER A 104 30.90 6.96 32.18
CA SER A 104 30.84 7.91 33.31
C SER A 104 31.79 7.51 34.46
N GLU A 105 31.83 6.20 34.77
CA GLU A 105 32.75 5.67 35.78
C GLU A 105 34.23 5.88 35.38
N LEU A 106 34.58 5.58 34.13
CA LEU A 106 35.92 5.80 33.61
C LEU A 106 36.34 7.28 33.72
N VAL A 107 35.46 8.19 33.34
CA VAL A 107 35.74 9.64 33.44
C VAL A 107 35.94 10.06 34.90
N PHE A 108 35.11 9.54 35.81
CA PHE A 108 35.26 9.80 37.24
C PHE A 108 36.61 9.29 37.79
N GLN A 109 36.99 8.03 37.44
CA GLN A 109 38.26 7.45 37.90
C GLN A 109 39.47 8.17 37.32
N VAL A 110 39.44 8.54 36.03
CA VAL A 110 40.50 9.36 35.43
C VAL A 110 40.63 10.72 36.13
N GLY A 111 39.50 11.37 36.42
CA GLY A 111 39.48 12.64 37.17
C GLY A 111 40.11 12.50 38.56
N ARG A 112 39.82 11.37 39.25
CA ARG A 112 40.41 11.10 40.56
C ARG A 112 41.91 10.87 40.52
N LEU A 113 42.40 10.17 39.47
CA LEU A 113 43.84 9.92 39.31
C LEU A 113 44.65 11.17 38.95
N TRP A 114 44.05 12.11 38.22
CA TRP A 114 44.71 13.33 37.76
C TRP A 114 44.40 14.53 38.65
N GLY A 115 43.37 14.46 39.48
CA GLY A 115 42.77 15.55 40.24
C GLY A 115 43.41 15.83 41.59
N ASP A 116 44.31 14.99 42.12
CA ASP A 116 44.96 15.21 43.42
C ASP A 116 45.87 16.50 43.46
N GLY A 117 46.03 17.16 42.30
CA GLY A 117 46.74 18.46 42.18
C GLY A 117 45.87 19.65 41.75
N MET A 118 44.55 19.47 41.42
CA MET A 118 43.67 20.53 40.92
C MET A 118 42.40 20.69 41.77
N THR A 119 42.55 21.03 43.03
CA THR A 119 41.45 21.25 43.98
C THR A 119 40.87 22.68 43.90
N GLU A 120 40.66 23.21 42.71
CA GLU A 120 39.92 24.46 42.54
C GLU A 120 38.40 24.21 42.64
N PRO A 121 37.58 25.16 43.15
CA PRO A 121 36.14 25.02 43.30
C PRO A 121 35.43 24.71 41.99
N ASP A 122 36.01 25.14 40.86
CA ASP A 122 35.46 24.99 39.50
C ASP A 122 36.17 23.90 38.68
N GLY A 123 36.69 22.84 39.35
CA GLY A 123 37.46 21.75 38.72
C GLY A 123 36.72 21.04 37.62
N LEU A 124 37.45 20.60 36.57
CA LEU A 124 36.98 19.90 35.39
C LEU A 124 36.24 18.57 35.68
N PHE A 125 36.47 18.02 36.87
CA PHE A 125 35.92 16.69 37.24
C PHE A 125 34.93 16.77 38.41
N PRO A 126 33.88 15.94 38.38
CA PRO A 126 32.86 15.93 39.41
C PRO A 126 33.37 15.40 40.76
N ARG A 127 33.03 16.10 41.86
CA ARG A 127 33.40 15.70 43.24
C ARG A 127 32.45 14.64 43.82
N ASP A 128 31.17 14.73 43.49
CA ASP A 128 30.16 13.78 43.95
C ASP A 128 30.01 12.62 42.97
N HIS A 129 30.57 11.47 43.31
CA HIS A 129 30.55 10.28 42.48
C HIS A 129 29.11 9.75 42.27
N ALA A 130 28.36 9.62 43.35
CA ALA A 130 27.02 9.05 43.27
C ALA A 130 26.06 9.97 42.49
N GLY A 131 26.09 11.25 42.77
CA GLY A 131 25.25 12.23 42.05
C GLY A 131 25.64 12.35 40.56
N PHE A 132 26.91 12.31 40.23
CA PHE A 132 27.37 12.32 38.84
C PHE A 132 26.90 11.08 38.08
N LEU A 133 27.10 9.89 38.64
CA LEU A 133 26.74 8.63 38.01
C LEU A 133 25.19 8.52 37.85
N LEU A 134 24.43 8.81 38.92
CA LEU A 134 22.98 8.75 38.90
C LEU A 134 22.38 9.69 37.86
N ARG A 135 22.88 10.94 37.79
CA ARG A 135 22.43 11.92 36.80
C ARG A 135 22.67 11.45 35.37
N ASN A 136 23.89 10.95 35.09
CA ASN A 136 24.24 10.47 33.75
C ASN A 136 23.43 9.24 33.36
N LEU A 137 23.21 8.31 34.26
CA LEU A 137 22.35 7.13 34.03
C LEU A 137 20.91 7.55 33.76
N ALA A 138 20.35 8.47 34.55
CA ALA A 138 19.01 8.96 34.36
C ALA A 138 18.82 9.67 33.00
N VAL A 139 19.73 10.58 32.66
CA VAL A 139 19.73 11.28 31.36
C VAL A 139 19.93 10.27 30.23
N GLY A 140 20.90 9.36 30.37
CA GLY A 140 21.18 8.32 29.38
C GLY A 140 19.97 7.42 29.14
N PHE A 141 19.28 7.02 30.20
CA PHE A 141 18.03 6.23 30.08
C PHE A 141 16.94 6.99 29.34
N ILE A 142 16.66 8.24 29.72
CA ILE A 142 15.64 9.07 29.07
C ILE A 142 15.95 9.27 27.59
N VAL A 143 17.19 9.66 27.25
CA VAL A 143 17.60 9.89 25.87
C VAL A 143 17.54 8.61 25.05
N SER A 144 18.03 7.48 25.60
CA SER A 144 17.99 6.17 24.94
C SER A 144 16.54 5.73 24.69
N ALA A 145 15.66 5.88 25.68
CA ALA A 145 14.25 5.51 25.55
C ALA A 145 13.54 6.36 24.49
N LEU A 146 13.77 7.67 24.48
CA LEU A 146 13.19 8.59 23.48
C LEU A 146 13.73 8.30 22.07
N ALA A 147 15.05 8.11 21.92
CA ALA A 147 15.66 7.80 20.63
C ALA A 147 15.15 6.47 20.06
N LEU A 148 15.08 5.41 20.88
CA LEU A 148 14.56 4.12 20.45
C LEU A 148 13.06 4.15 20.13
N ARG A 149 12.30 4.92 20.92
CA ARG A 149 10.89 5.17 20.63
C ARG A 149 10.71 5.88 19.28
N TYR A 150 11.52 6.89 19.01
CA TYR A 150 11.52 7.61 17.74
C TYR A 150 11.84 6.66 16.56
N PHE A 151 12.89 5.85 16.66
CA PHE A 151 13.25 4.91 15.61
C PHE A 151 12.17 3.86 15.38
N TYR A 152 11.56 3.36 16.46
CA TYR A 152 10.46 2.40 16.36
C TYR A 152 9.25 2.99 15.63
N VAL A 153 8.78 4.17 16.05
CA VAL A 153 7.63 4.85 15.42
C VAL A 153 7.93 5.22 13.96
N SER A 154 9.15 5.71 13.68
CA SER A 154 9.58 6.06 12.33
C SER A 154 9.62 4.83 11.41
N ALA A 155 10.08 3.69 11.91
CA ALA A 155 10.10 2.44 11.16
C ALA A 155 8.69 1.92 10.89
N GLU A 156 7.79 2.00 11.87
CA GLU A 156 6.39 1.59 11.72
C GLU A 156 5.66 2.47 10.71
N TRP A 157 5.86 3.77 10.78
CA TRP A 157 5.28 4.71 9.81
C TRP A 157 5.74 4.43 8.37
N LYS A 158 7.04 4.21 8.17
CA LYS A 158 7.56 3.83 6.84
C LYS A 158 6.90 2.57 6.31
N ARG A 159 6.74 1.54 7.15
CA ARG A 159 6.04 0.31 6.78
C ARG A 159 4.59 0.55 6.40
N SER A 160 3.89 1.39 7.15
CA SER A 160 2.49 1.74 6.86
C SER A 160 2.35 2.40 5.49
N ILE A 161 3.26 3.35 5.15
CA ILE A 161 3.28 4.01 3.83
C ILE A 161 3.57 3.00 2.72
N GLU A 162 4.55 2.10 2.91
CA GLU A 162 4.88 1.06 1.92
C GLU A 162 3.70 0.10 1.70
N MET A 163 3.04 -0.33 2.77
CA MET A 163 1.86 -1.21 2.67
C MET A 163 0.68 -0.52 1.99
N GLU A 164 0.45 0.77 2.28
CA GLU A 164 -0.58 1.57 1.61
C GLU A 164 -0.29 1.71 0.12
N ALA A 165 0.96 2.02 -0.25
CA ALA A 165 1.37 2.11 -1.65
C ALA A 165 1.19 0.77 -2.38
N LEU A 166 1.61 -0.35 -1.77
CA LEU A 166 1.41 -1.68 -2.34
C LEU A 166 -0.08 -2.05 -2.45
N ALA A 167 -0.90 -1.67 -1.47
CA ALA A 167 -2.35 -1.88 -1.53
C ALA A 167 -2.98 -1.09 -2.67
N ARG A 168 -2.56 0.16 -2.88
CA ARG A 168 -3.01 0.99 -4.02
C ARG A 168 -2.60 0.38 -5.36
N ILE A 169 -1.35 -0.09 -5.49
CA ILE A 169 -0.87 -0.77 -6.71
C ILE A 169 -1.68 -2.04 -6.98
N ARG A 170 -1.92 -2.87 -5.96
CA ARG A 170 -2.75 -4.08 -6.10
C ARG A 170 -4.18 -3.76 -6.48
N ALA A 171 -4.78 -2.71 -5.90
CA ALA A 171 -6.11 -2.25 -6.25
C ALA A 171 -6.20 -1.75 -7.71
N LEU A 172 -5.16 -1.07 -8.21
CA LEU A 172 -5.05 -0.68 -9.61
C LEU A 172 -4.91 -1.89 -10.54
N GLN A 173 -4.06 -2.86 -10.18
CA GLN A 173 -3.88 -4.09 -10.96
C GLN A 173 -5.13 -4.97 -10.98
N ALA A 174 -5.92 -4.98 -9.90
CA ALA A 174 -7.17 -5.74 -9.84
C ALA A 174 -8.29 -5.16 -10.72
N ARG A 175 -8.18 -3.89 -11.15
CA ARG A 175 -9.14 -3.26 -12.07
C ARG A 175 -9.02 -3.77 -13.51
N ILE A 176 -7.89 -4.36 -13.87
CA ILE A 176 -7.63 -4.91 -15.20
C ILE A 176 -7.45 -6.41 -15.02
N ARG A 177 -8.32 -7.22 -15.62
CA ARG A 177 -8.10 -8.67 -15.63
C ARG A 177 -6.89 -9.01 -16.53
N PRO A 178 -5.77 -9.52 -15.97
CA PRO A 178 -4.56 -9.76 -16.78
C PRO A 178 -4.82 -10.73 -17.94
N HIS A 179 -5.68 -11.72 -17.72
CA HIS A 179 -6.06 -12.71 -18.73
C HIS A 179 -6.77 -12.08 -19.94
N PHE A 180 -7.69 -11.14 -19.72
CA PHE A 180 -8.35 -10.40 -20.80
C PHE A 180 -7.31 -9.61 -21.62
N LEU A 181 -6.40 -8.89 -20.95
CA LEU A 181 -5.35 -8.12 -21.62
C LEU A 181 -4.45 -9.02 -22.49
N PHE A 182 -3.94 -10.12 -21.93
CA PHE A 182 -3.08 -11.04 -22.69
C PHE A 182 -3.81 -11.64 -23.88
N ASN A 183 -5.07 -12.03 -23.74
CA ASN A 183 -5.85 -12.59 -24.82
C ASN A 183 -6.15 -11.55 -25.92
N SER A 184 -6.49 -10.32 -25.55
CA SER A 184 -6.71 -9.22 -26.50
C SER A 184 -5.43 -8.91 -27.27
N MET A 185 -4.27 -8.79 -26.61
CA MET A 185 -2.98 -8.56 -27.24
C MET A 185 -2.59 -9.68 -28.21
N ASN A 186 -2.82 -10.96 -27.82
CA ASN A 186 -2.56 -12.09 -28.71
C ASN A 186 -3.45 -12.07 -29.97
N THR A 187 -4.73 -11.73 -29.78
CA THR A 187 -5.68 -11.60 -30.90
C THR A 187 -5.28 -10.44 -31.82
N ILE A 188 -4.92 -9.28 -31.29
CA ILE A 188 -4.41 -8.14 -32.07
C ILE A 188 -3.14 -8.55 -32.85
N ALA A 189 -2.18 -9.20 -32.19
CA ALA A 189 -0.96 -9.67 -32.84
C ALA A 189 -1.24 -10.67 -34.01
N ALA A 190 -2.26 -11.51 -33.88
CA ALA A 190 -2.68 -12.40 -34.97
C ALA A 190 -3.32 -11.63 -36.12
N LEU A 191 -4.10 -10.57 -35.83
CA LEU A 191 -4.76 -9.73 -36.82
C LEU A 191 -3.81 -8.81 -37.59
N THR A 192 -2.67 -8.40 -37.04
CA THR A 192 -1.73 -7.48 -37.71
C THR A 192 -1.27 -7.96 -39.09
N ARG A 193 -1.23 -9.29 -39.31
CA ARG A 193 -0.85 -9.88 -40.59
C ARG A 193 -2.02 -10.17 -41.51
N SER A 194 -3.17 -10.52 -40.97
CA SER A 194 -4.34 -10.97 -41.73
C SER A 194 -5.34 -9.85 -42.03
N SER A 195 -5.43 -8.86 -41.16
CA SER A 195 -6.41 -7.76 -41.23
C SER A 195 -5.92 -6.55 -40.46
N PRO A 196 -4.96 -5.76 -41.00
CA PRO A 196 -4.33 -4.63 -40.29
C PRO A 196 -5.34 -3.59 -39.78
N GLU A 197 -6.35 -3.27 -40.56
CA GLU A 197 -7.42 -2.32 -40.18
C GLU A 197 -8.22 -2.79 -38.95
N ARG A 198 -8.51 -4.10 -38.87
CA ARG A 198 -9.17 -4.68 -37.71
C ARG A 198 -8.24 -4.73 -36.50
N ALA A 199 -6.94 -4.88 -36.71
CA ALA A 199 -5.96 -4.80 -35.63
C ALA A 199 -5.86 -3.39 -35.08
N GLU A 200 -5.86 -2.35 -35.92
CA GLU A 200 -5.86 -0.95 -35.53
C GLU A 200 -7.12 -0.61 -34.70
N GLN A 201 -8.30 -0.95 -35.21
CA GLN A 201 -9.55 -0.75 -34.46
C GLN A 201 -9.57 -1.46 -33.10
N ALA A 202 -9.00 -2.68 -33.02
CA ALA A 202 -8.94 -3.42 -31.76
C ALA A 202 -7.98 -2.76 -30.75
N VAL A 203 -6.90 -2.09 -31.22
CA VAL A 203 -6.01 -1.31 -30.36
C VAL A 203 -6.74 -0.07 -29.80
N GLU A 204 -7.50 0.65 -30.65
CA GLU A 204 -8.30 1.79 -30.23
C GLU A 204 -9.37 1.39 -29.23
N ASP A 205 -10.14 0.33 -29.52
CA ASP A 205 -11.14 -0.23 -28.61
C ASP A 205 -10.54 -0.62 -27.26
N LEU A 206 -9.35 -1.23 -27.26
CA LEU A 206 -8.65 -1.60 -26.04
C LEU A 206 -8.18 -0.38 -25.23
N ALA A 207 -7.68 0.66 -25.91
CA ALA A 207 -7.28 1.91 -25.28
C ALA A 207 -8.48 2.64 -24.64
N ASP A 208 -9.64 2.64 -25.28
CA ASP A 208 -10.87 3.24 -24.75
C ASP A 208 -11.40 2.49 -23.53
N LEU A 209 -11.36 1.15 -23.54
CA LEU A 209 -11.69 0.35 -22.36
C LEU A 209 -10.76 0.63 -21.18
N PHE A 210 -9.45 0.77 -21.43
CA PHE A 210 -8.52 1.12 -20.38
C PHE A 210 -8.80 2.51 -19.82
N ARG A 211 -9.06 3.49 -20.68
CA ARG A 211 -9.41 4.85 -20.26
C ARG A 211 -10.66 4.83 -19.37
N ALA A 212 -11.69 4.10 -19.75
CA ALA A 212 -12.91 3.95 -18.96
C ALA A 212 -12.63 3.26 -17.61
N SER A 213 -11.78 2.22 -17.60
CA SER A 213 -11.44 1.45 -16.37
C SER A 213 -10.57 2.23 -15.39
N LEU A 214 -9.79 3.20 -15.87
CA LEU A 214 -8.92 4.05 -15.04
C LEU A 214 -9.65 5.28 -14.48
N ASN A 215 -10.81 5.63 -15.03
CA ASN A 215 -11.62 6.72 -14.51
C ASN A 215 -12.13 6.41 -13.10
N ASP A 216 -12.43 7.47 -12.35
CA ASP A 216 -12.94 7.34 -10.99
C ASP A 216 -14.28 6.58 -11.01
N ALA A 217 -14.35 5.52 -10.21
CA ALA A 217 -15.54 4.68 -10.10
C ALA A 217 -16.79 5.41 -9.56
N ASN A 218 -16.61 6.59 -9.00
CA ASN A 218 -17.68 7.41 -8.44
C ASN A 218 -18.28 8.40 -9.47
N VAL A 219 -17.73 8.47 -10.68
CA VAL A 219 -18.26 9.32 -11.73
C VAL A 219 -19.53 8.70 -12.28
N ARG A 220 -20.62 9.47 -12.34
CA ARG A 220 -21.84 9.09 -13.06
C ARG A 220 -21.68 9.42 -14.53
N ILE A 221 -22.11 8.51 -15.38
CA ILE A 221 -22.12 8.64 -16.83
C ILE A 221 -23.52 8.37 -17.36
N SER A 222 -23.81 8.77 -18.59
CA SER A 222 -25.07 8.40 -19.22
C SER A 222 -25.14 6.89 -19.45
N LEU A 223 -26.34 6.35 -19.45
CA LEU A 223 -26.57 4.94 -19.73
C LEU A 223 -26.10 4.55 -21.13
N GLU A 224 -26.21 5.48 -22.10
CA GLU A 224 -25.65 5.34 -23.44
C GLU A 224 -24.14 5.10 -23.40
N ALA A 225 -23.40 5.95 -22.66
CA ALA A 225 -21.94 5.80 -22.51
C ALA A 225 -21.56 4.47 -21.83
N GLU A 226 -22.33 4.01 -20.85
CA GLU A 226 -22.12 2.72 -20.20
C GLU A 226 -22.33 1.55 -21.18
N PHE A 227 -23.35 1.62 -22.02
CA PHE A 227 -23.59 0.63 -23.08
C PHE A 227 -22.49 0.67 -24.14
N ASP A 228 -21.97 1.83 -24.50
CA ASP A 228 -20.86 1.94 -25.46
C ASP A 228 -19.58 1.30 -24.94
N ILE A 229 -19.28 1.46 -23.65
CA ILE A 229 -18.18 0.74 -23.00
C ILE A 229 -18.40 -0.77 -23.09
N ALA A 230 -19.62 -1.24 -22.79
CA ALA A 230 -19.93 -2.67 -22.86
C ALA A 230 -19.88 -3.22 -24.30
N ARG A 231 -20.31 -2.45 -25.29
CA ARG A 231 -20.20 -2.80 -26.72
C ARG A 231 -18.75 -2.83 -27.19
N THR A 232 -17.91 -1.92 -26.71
CA THR A 232 -16.47 -1.94 -27.00
C THR A 232 -15.84 -3.22 -26.45
N HIS A 233 -16.17 -3.62 -25.22
CA HIS A 233 -15.75 -4.90 -24.66
C HIS A 233 -16.22 -6.09 -25.50
N GLN A 234 -17.49 -6.08 -25.92
CA GLN A 234 -18.06 -7.11 -26.81
C GLN A 234 -17.24 -7.24 -28.10
N ARG A 235 -16.90 -6.13 -28.78
CA ARG A 235 -16.17 -6.17 -30.04
C ARG A 235 -14.81 -6.86 -29.87
N ILE A 236 -14.08 -6.55 -28.81
CA ILE A 236 -12.79 -7.20 -28.54
C ILE A 236 -12.96 -8.70 -28.27
N GLU A 237 -13.94 -9.09 -27.47
CA GLU A 237 -14.22 -10.51 -27.20
C GLU A 237 -14.68 -11.26 -28.44
N GLN A 238 -15.43 -10.59 -29.32
CA GLN A 238 -15.90 -11.16 -30.57
C GLN A 238 -14.76 -11.41 -31.56
N LEU A 239 -13.70 -10.58 -31.56
CA LEU A 239 -12.48 -10.86 -32.36
C LEU A 239 -11.80 -12.16 -31.91
N ARG A 240 -11.85 -12.50 -30.63
CA ARG A 240 -11.25 -13.69 -30.04
C ARG A 240 -12.13 -14.94 -30.19
N LEU A 241 -13.40 -14.82 -29.88
CA LEU A 241 -14.34 -15.94 -29.82
C LEU A 241 -15.04 -16.23 -31.16
N GLY A 242 -15.02 -15.26 -32.09
CA GLY A 242 -15.68 -15.41 -33.41
C GLY A 242 -17.17 -15.69 -33.27
N GLU A 243 -17.64 -16.64 -34.07
CA GLU A 243 -19.07 -17.07 -34.09
C GLU A 243 -19.56 -17.74 -32.80
N ARG A 244 -18.65 -18.06 -31.90
CA ARG A 244 -19.02 -18.63 -30.58
C ARG A 244 -19.68 -17.61 -29.66
N LEU A 245 -19.43 -16.31 -29.85
CA LEU A 245 -20.04 -15.25 -29.07
C LEU A 245 -21.10 -14.53 -29.90
N LYS A 246 -22.33 -14.63 -29.49
CA LYS A 246 -23.45 -13.82 -29.99
C LYS A 246 -23.96 -12.95 -28.85
N VAL A 247 -24.20 -11.66 -29.10
CA VAL A 247 -24.77 -10.76 -28.10
C VAL A 247 -26.00 -10.10 -28.70
N GLN A 248 -27.11 -10.17 -28.00
CA GLN A 248 -28.38 -9.56 -28.37
C GLN A 248 -28.71 -8.43 -27.39
N TRP A 249 -28.99 -7.25 -27.94
CA TRP A 249 -29.34 -6.04 -27.20
C TRP A 249 -30.81 -5.71 -27.43
N ASP A 250 -31.59 -5.62 -26.37
CA ASP A 250 -32.97 -5.17 -26.35
C ASP A 250 -33.11 -4.09 -25.24
N ILE A 251 -32.68 -2.89 -25.54
CA ILE A 251 -32.52 -1.79 -24.58
C ILE A 251 -33.25 -0.51 -25.00
N ASP A 252 -34.11 -0.58 -26.02
CA ASP A 252 -34.75 0.58 -26.62
C ASP A 252 -35.75 1.28 -25.67
N GLU A 253 -36.25 0.57 -24.66
CA GLU A 253 -37.15 1.14 -23.65
C GLU A 253 -36.43 1.98 -22.58
N LEU A 254 -35.09 1.98 -22.54
CA LEU A 254 -34.32 2.69 -21.53
C LEU A 254 -33.99 4.12 -21.95
N PRO A 255 -34.12 5.11 -21.04
CA PRO A 255 -33.69 6.48 -21.31
C PRO A 255 -32.14 6.50 -21.36
N GLN A 256 -31.63 6.87 -22.55
CA GLN A 256 -30.18 6.85 -22.84
C GLN A 256 -29.40 7.86 -22.01
N ASP A 257 -30.05 8.95 -21.58
CA ASP A 257 -29.49 10.04 -20.77
C ASP A 257 -29.51 9.79 -19.25
N ALA A 258 -30.16 8.68 -18.82
CA ALA A 258 -30.20 8.30 -17.40
C ALA A 258 -28.77 8.16 -16.82
N GLN A 259 -28.55 8.78 -15.65
CA GLN A 259 -27.24 8.80 -15.02
C GLN A 259 -26.99 7.55 -14.14
N VAL A 260 -25.96 6.81 -14.48
CA VAL A 260 -25.57 5.58 -13.77
C VAL A 260 -24.11 5.65 -13.31
N PRO A 261 -23.73 4.93 -12.24
CA PRO A 261 -22.32 4.73 -11.93
C PRO A 261 -21.60 4.04 -13.11
N SER A 262 -20.39 4.45 -13.41
CA SER A 262 -19.60 3.83 -14.48
C SER A 262 -19.30 2.36 -14.16
N LEU A 263 -19.17 1.53 -15.19
CA LEU A 263 -18.78 0.12 -15.11
C LEU A 263 -19.73 -0.72 -14.23
N ILE A 264 -21.05 -0.66 -14.51
CA ILE A 264 -22.06 -1.54 -13.91
C ILE A 264 -22.57 -2.59 -14.90
N VAL A 265 -22.58 -2.30 -16.21
CA VAL A 265 -23.04 -3.23 -17.25
C VAL A 265 -21.87 -4.03 -17.84
N GLN A 266 -20.75 -3.35 -18.15
CA GLN A 266 -19.58 -3.99 -18.74
C GLN A 266 -19.07 -5.19 -17.91
N PRO A 267 -18.96 -5.15 -16.55
CA PRO A 267 -18.53 -6.32 -15.79
C PRO A 267 -19.54 -7.47 -15.80
N LEU A 268 -20.83 -7.20 -16.02
CA LEU A 268 -21.83 -8.25 -16.18
C LEU A 268 -21.68 -8.98 -17.51
N LEU A 269 -21.44 -8.24 -18.59
CA LEU A 269 -21.15 -8.83 -19.90
C LEU A 269 -19.84 -9.63 -19.84
N GLU A 270 -18.80 -9.11 -19.22
CA GLU A 270 -17.54 -9.81 -19.00
C GLU A 270 -17.73 -11.13 -18.24
N ASN A 271 -18.54 -11.13 -17.19
CA ASN A 271 -18.89 -12.35 -16.45
C ASN A 271 -19.69 -13.35 -17.30
N ALA A 272 -20.63 -12.86 -18.08
CA ALA A 272 -21.43 -13.70 -18.97
C ALA A 272 -20.56 -14.38 -20.05
N VAL A 273 -19.60 -13.68 -20.60
CA VAL A 273 -18.64 -14.23 -21.57
C VAL A 273 -17.72 -15.24 -20.88
N HIS A 274 -17.05 -14.84 -19.81
CA HIS A 274 -16.03 -15.66 -19.17
C HIS A 274 -16.56 -16.92 -18.48
N HIS A 275 -17.67 -16.80 -17.73
CA HIS A 275 -18.24 -17.92 -16.99
C HIS A 275 -19.31 -18.69 -17.73
N GLY A 276 -19.84 -18.11 -18.82
CA GLY A 276 -20.83 -18.75 -19.69
C GLY A 276 -20.19 -19.21 -21.00
N ILE A 277 -19.98 -18.30 -21.92
CA ILE A 277 -19.63 -18.59 -23.32
C ILE A 277 -18.28 -19.30 -23.48
N GLU A 278 -17.24 -18.88 -22.76
CA GLU A 278 -15.91 -19.51 -22.84
C GLU A 278 -15.95 -20.98 -22.41
N MET A 279 -16.78 -21.32 -21.45
CA MET A 279 -16.89 -22.67 -20.90
C MET A 279 -17.65 -23.63 -21.81
N LEU A 280 -18.32 -23.11 -22.83
CA LEU A 280 -19.11 -23.89 -23.78
C LEU A 280 -18.36 -24.05 -25.11
N ALA A 281 -18.06 -25.27 -25.52
CA ALA A 281 -17.34 -25.54 -26.79
C ALA A 281 -18.06 -24.97 -28.02
N GLN A 282 -19.39 -25.00 -28.02
CA GLN A 282 -20.25 -24.47 -29.10
C GLN A 282 -20.52 -22.96 -28.96
N GLY A 283 -20.09 -22.34 -27.85
CA GLY A 283 -20.43 -20.96 -27.58
C GLY A 283 -21.89 -20.79 -27.15
N GLY A 284 -22.43 -19.59 -27.35
CA GLY A 284 -23.79 -19.26 -26.98
C GLY A 284 -24.16 -17.81 -27.22
N THR A 285 -25.36 -17.44 -26.79
CA THR A 285 -25.88 -16.09 -26.91
C THR A 285 -25.99 -15.46 -25.52
N VAL A 286 -25.40 -14.28 -25.35
CA VAL A 286 -25.65 -13.40 -24.22
C VAL A 286 -26.76 -12.43 -24.59
N SER A 287 -27.81 -12.37 -23.77
CA SER A 287 -28.94 -11.45 -23.97
C SER A 287 -28.88 -10.34 -22.94
N ILE A 288 -28.97 -9.09 -23.41
CA ILE A 288 -29.00 -7.89 -22.55
C ILE A 288 -30.34 -7.20 -22.83
N VAL A 289 -31.20 -7.21 -21.82
CA VAL A 289 -32.56 -6.69 -21.90
C VAL A 289 -32.71 -5.52 -20.93
N GLY A 290 -33.17 -4.40 -21.44
CA GLY A 290 -33.48 -3.21 -20.66
C GLY A 290 -35.00 -2.96 -20.63
N ARG A 291 -35.54 -2.65 -19.46
CA ARG A 291 -36.96 -2.33 -19.29
C ARG A 291 -37.12 -1.15 -18.34
N ARG A 292 -38.15 -0.34 -18.63
CA ARG A 292 -38.56 0.76 -17.73
C ARG A 292 -39.91 0.45 -17.10
N ALA A 293 -39.98 0.48 -15.79
CA ALA A 293 -41.22 0.33 -15.02
C ALA A 293 -41.44 1.58 -14.17
N GLY A 294 -42.16 2.55 -14.71
CA GLY A 294 -42.38 3.83 -14.07
C GLY A 294 -41.07 4.60 -13.83
N ASN A 295 -40.70 4.79 -12.56
CA ASN A 295 -39.45 5.46 -12.16
C ASN A 295 -38.31 4.49 -11.88
N THR A 296 -38.44 3.22 -12.25
CA THR A 296 -37.43 2.18 -12.04
C THR A 296 -36.93 1.69 -13.38
N LEU A 297 -35.60 1.58 -13.50
CA LEU A 297 -34.93 0.93 -14.63
C LEU A 297 -34.45 -0.46 -14.21
N GLN A 298 -34.57 -1.40 -15.13
CA GLN A 298 -34.10 -2.76 -14.97
C GLN A 298 -33.22 -3.12 -16.15
N ILE A 299 -32.02 -3.63 -15.88
CA ILE A 299 -31.11 -4.20 -16.87
C ILE A 299 -30.89 -5.65 -16.50
N GLU A 300 -31.13 -6.54 -17.44
CA GLU A 300 -30.96 -7.97 -17.25
C GLU A 300 -29.95 -8.50 -18.25
N VAL A 301 -28.96 -9.27 -17.75
CA VAL A 301 -27.96 -9.96 -18.56
C VAL A 301 -28.13 -11.45 -18.33
N ARG A 302 -28.41 -12.19 -19.42
CA ARG A 302 -28.57 -13.64 -19.42
C ARG A 302 -27.48 -14.30 -20.25
N ASN A 303 -26.97 -15.42 -19.78
CA ASN A 303 -26.05 -16.26 -20.52
C ASN A 303 -26.27 -17.74 -20.23
N PRO A 304 -25.96 -18.63 -21.18
CA PRO A 304 -25.96 -20.07 -20.92
C PRO A 304 -24.80 -20.46 -20.01
N ILE A 305 -25.00 -21.52 -19.23
CA ILE A 305 -23.99 -22.14 -18.36
C ILE A 305 -23.91 -23.65 -18.66
N PRO A 306 -22.73 -24.29 -18.45
CA PRO A 306 -22.58 -25.73 -18.63
C PRO A 306 -23.50 -26.53 -17.70
N ALA A 307 -24.19 -27.53 -18.22
CA ALA A 307 -25.18 -28.33 -17.47
C ALA A 307 -24.59 -29.12 -16.27
N GLN A 308 -23.29 -29.41 -16.28
CA GLN A 308 -22.60 -30.15 -15.21
C GLN A 308 -21.82 -29.25 -14.23
N ALA A 309 -21.67 -27.96 -14.52
CA ALA A 309 -21.12 -27.02 -13.60
C ALA A 309 -22.25 -26.59 -12.65
N GLY A 310 -22.33 -27.20 -11.47
CA GLY A 310 -22.89 -26.48 -10.36
C GLY A 310 -22.17 -25.12 -10.38
N TYR A 311 -22.93 -24.04 -10.51
CA TYR A 311 -22.36 -22.68 -10.52
C TYR A 311 -21.76 -22.46 -9.13
N SER A 312 -20.60 -23.11 -8.93
CA SER A 312 -19.77 -22.86 -7.78
C SER A 312 -19.45 -21.39 -7.88
N GLU A 313 -19.87 -20.62 -6.90
CA GLU A 313 -19.49 -19.23 -6.69
C GLU A 313 -17.96 -19.15 -6.71
N ARG A 314 -17.38 -19.12 -7.92
CA ARG A 314 -15.93 -18.91 -8.06
C ARG A 314 -15.64 -17.51 -7.53
N GLU A 315 -14.64 -17.39 -6.70
CA GLU A 315 -14.26 -16.14 -5.99
C GLU A 315 -14.26 -14.90 -6.91
N GLY A 316 -13.88 -15.06 -8.18
CA GLY A 316 -13.85 -13.95 -9.14
C GLY A 316 -15.22 -13.38 -9.52
N ASN A 317 -16.25 -14.21 -9.62
CA ASN A 317 -17.62 -13.76 -9.93
C ASN A 317 -18.24 -13.02 -8.73
N ARG A 318 -17.99 -13.54 -7.52
CA ARG A 318 -18.45 -12.93 -6.26
C ARG A 318 -17.90 -11.51 -6.07
N MET A 319 -16.62 -11.30 -6.36
CA MET A 319 -15.99 -9.97 -6.25
C MET A 319 -16.56 -8.96 -7.26
N ALA A 320 -16.82 -9.37 -8.50
CA ALA A 320 -17.37 -8.48 -9.51
C ALA A 320 -18.79 -8.03 -9.16
N LEU A 321 -19.66 -8.96 -8.76
CA LEU A 321 -21.03 -8.67 -8.33
C LEU A 321 -21.06 -7.83 -7.05
N GLU A 322 -20.14 -8.06 -6.10
CA GLU A 322 -20.04 -7.28 -4.89
C GLU A 322 -19.59 -5.84 -5.16
N ASN A 323 -18.65 -5.65 -6.09
CA ASN A 323 -18.24 -4.31 -6.53
C ASN A 323 -19.39 -3.53 -7.17
N ILE A 324 -20.22 -4.20 -8.01
CA ILE A 324 -21.40 -3.57 -8.59
C ILE A 324 -22.41 -3.22 -7.50
N ARG A 325 -22.66 -4.13 -6.54
CA ARG A 325 -23.56 -3.88 -5.40
C ARG A 325 -23.13 -2.65 -4.61
N GLN A 326 -21.85 -2.54 -4.29
CA GLN A 326 -21.32 -1.38 -3.57
C GLN A 326 -21.48 -0.08 -4.35
N ARG A 327 -21.27 -0.08 -5.68
CA ARG A 327 -21.46 1.11 -6.53
C ARG A 327 -22.95 1.52 -6.57
N LEU A 328 -23.85 0.56 -6.70
CA LEU A 328 -25.29 0.81 -6.68
C LEU A 328 -25.75 1.36 -5.33
N GLU A 329 -25.23 0.81 -4.22
CA GLU A 329 -25.57 1.28 -2.87
C GLU A 329 -25.04 2.68 -2.60
N LEU A 330 -23.83 3.01 -3.08
CA LEU A 330 -23.28 4.37 -2.98
C LEU A 330 -24.06 5.38 -3.82
N ALA A 331 -24.54 4.97 -5.01
CA ALA A 331 -25.29 5.87 -5.88
C ALA A 331 -26.73 6.06 -5.42
N TRP A 332 -27.38 4.99 -4.92
CA TRP A 332 -28.79 4.97 -4.54
C TRP A 332 -29.02 4.15 -3.26
N PRO A 333 -28.66 4.68 -2.08
CA PRO A 333 -28.75 3.93 -0.82
C PRO A 333 -30.15 3.35 -0.58
N GLY A 334 -30.23 2.02 -0.45
CA GLY A 334 -31.47 1.28 -0.23
C GLY A 334 -32.50 1.30 -1.36
N ARG A 335 -32.19 1.93 -2.51
CA ARG A 335 -33.12 2.07 -3.66
C ARG A 335 -32.69 1.28 -4.89
N ALA A 336 -31.49 0.74 -4.89
CA ALA A 336 -30.97 -0.07 -5.97
C ALA A 336 -30.59 -1.47 -5.46
N ARG A 337 -30.68 -2.47 -6.33
CA ARG A 337 -30.30 -3.84 -5.98
C ARG A 337 -29.82 -4.63 -7.18
N ILE A 338 -29.04 -5.66 -6.90
CA ILE A 338 -28.62 -6.67 -7.87
C ILE A 338 -29.18 -8.03 -7.44
N GLU A 339 -29.83 -8.71 -8.37
CA GLU A 339 -30.41 -10.03 -8.18
C GLU A 339 -29.73 -11.01 -9.15
N THR A 340 -29.52 -12.24 -8.71
CA THR A 340 -28.96 -13.30 -9.55
C THR A 340 -29.86 -14.54 -9.47
N GLU A 341 -30.13 -15.16 -10.62
CA GLU A 341 -30.94 -16.33 -10.72
C GLU A 341 -30.31 -17.37 -11.65
N GLN A 342 -30.35 -18.62 -11.28
CA GLN A 342 -29.89 -19.72 -12.12
C GLN A 342 -31.03 -20.68 -12.37
N THR A 343 -31.41 -20.85 -13.62
CA THR A 343 -32.54 -21.70 -14.01
C THR A 343 -32.24 -22.36 -15.34
N ASN A 344 -32.51 -23.70 -15.45
CA ASN A 344 -32.49 -24.47 -16.70
C ASN A 344 -31.24 -24.30 -17.60
N GLY A 345 -30.07 -24.22 -17.01
CA GLY A 345 -28.84 -24.08 -17.78
C GLY A 345 -28.51 -22.64 -18.21
N GLU A 346 -29.24 -21.66 -17.69
CA GLU A 346 -28.97 -20.24 -17.87
C GLU A 346 -28.68 -19.56 -16.53
N PHE A 347 -27.83 -18.54 -16.59
CA PHE A 347 -27.57 -17.61 -15.49
C PHE A 347 -28.08 -16.22 -15.88
N CYS A 348 -28.81 -15.60 -14.97
CA CYS A 348 -29.41 -14.30 -15.13
C CYS A 348 -28.94 -13.38 -14.01
N THR A 349 -28.43 -12.21 -14.37
CA THR A 349 -28.14 -11.12 -13.45
C THR A 349 -29.01 -9.93 -13.77
N ARG A 350 -29.70 -9.39 -12.77
CA ARG A 350 -30.65 -8.29 -12.90
C ARG A 350 -30.23 -7.11 -12.03
N LEU A 351 -30.03 -5.95 -12.64
CA LEU A 351 -29.83 -4.67 -11.97
C LEU A 351 -31.16 -3.93 -11.92
N ILE A 352 -31.52 -3.40 -10.76
CA ILE A 352 -32.75 -2.63 -10.54
C ILE A 352 -32.36 -1.35 -9.82
N PHE A 353 -32.67 -0.19 -10.44
CA PHE A 353 -32.28 1.13 -9.89
C PHE A 353 -33.24 2.24 -10.36
N PRO A 354 -33.29 3.39 -9.68
CA PRO A 354 -34.16 4.51 -10.06
C PRO A 354 -33.73 5.15 -11.38
N ALA A 355 -34.72 5.62 -12.17
CA ALA A 355 -34.50 6.46 -13.33
C ALA A 355 -34.19 7.89 -12.84
N GLU A 356 -32.92 8.23 -12.70
CA GLU A 356 -32.47 9.61 -12.42
C GLU A 356 -31.95 10.23 -13.74
N GLU A 357 -32.69 11.19 -14.26
CA GLU A 357 -32.25 11.97 -15.43
C GLU A 357 -31.13 12.93 -15.03
N ALA A 358 -30.26 13.30 -15.99
CA ALA A 358 -29.27 14.35 -15.75
C ALA A 358 -30.01 15.63 -15.32
N ALA A 359 -29.59 16.24 -14.22
CA ALA A 359 -30.10 17.55 -13.86
C ALA A 359 -29.86 18.49 -15.05
N ARG A 360 -30.94 18.92 -15.70
CA ARG A 360 -30.85 19.95 -16.75
C ARG A 360 -30.28 21.22 -16.10
N GLY A 361 -28.96 21.44 -16.28
CA GLY A 361 -28.27 22.67 -15.90
C GLY A 361 -28.58 23.82 -16.85
#